data_0a998f3cb3ebfaae4688bd963f10f373
#
_entry.id   0a998f3cb3ebfaae4688bd963f10f373
#
_cell.length_a   1.000
_cell.length_b   1.000
_cell.length_c   1.000
_cell.angle_alpha   90.00
_cell.angle_beta   90.00
_cell.angle_gamma   90.00
#
_symmetry.space_group_name_H-M   'P 1'
#
loop_
_entity.id
_entity.type
_entity.pdbx_description
1 polymer ?
#
loop_
_entity_poly.entity_id
_entity_poly.type
_entity_poly.pdbx_seq_one_letter_code
_entity_poly.pdbx_strand_id
1 'polypeptide(L)'
;MFKFLTLKEEAFGLDINDLSLKIVKLKKRRRGFVLTSFNEKKIASGIIEDGVIKNELALVKIIKSAYDAVEGKKIKTNYVTASLPEEKSFLQVIQMPKMSKEELMLAVPLEAENYIPMPINEVYLDFQVISPIKDKDYLNNLEVLIVAMPRKIVDSYISCF
;
A
#
# COMPACT_ATOMS: atom_id res chain seq x y z
N MET A 1 15.63 20.68 -17.14
CA MET A 1 15.23 20.63 -15.73
C MET A 1 15.90 19.40 -15.09
N PHE A 2 16.77 19.62 -14.14
CA PHE A 2 17.71 18.59 -13.66
C PHE A 2 17.01 17.61 -12.72
N LYS A 3 16.60 16.42 -13.22
CA LYS A 3 15.96 15.33 -12.45
C LYS A 3 16.83 14.72 -11.32
N PHE A 4 18.10 15.10 -11.19
CA PHE A 4 19.00 14.55 -10.18
C PHE A 4 18.92 15.27 -8.83
N LEU A 5 18.18 16.38 -8.73
CA LEU A 5 17.97 17.12 -7.48
C LEU A 5 16.71 16.75 -6.73
N THR A 6 15.87 15.84 -7.22
CA THR A 6 14.80 15.28 -6.41
C THR A 6 15.38 14.28 -5.43
N LEU A 7 15.66 14.74 -4.23
CA LEU A 7 15.90 13.87 -3.07
C LEU A 7 14.67 12.97 -2.92
N LYS A 8 14.81 11.68 -3.26
CA LYS A 8 13.82 10.68 -2.90
C LYS A 8 13.86 10.56 -1.37
N GLU A 9 12.78 10.96 -0.73
CA GLU A 9 12.65 10.79 0.71
C GLU A 9 12.79 9.31 1.07
N GLU A 10 13.71 9.01 1.99
CA GLU A 10 13.94 7.66 2.44
C GLU A 10 12.80 7.25 3.38
N ALA A 11 11.95 6.31 2.98
CA ALA A 11 10.95 5.71 3.85
C ALA A 11 11.50 4.43 4.53
N PHE A 12 10.84 4.01 5.61
CA PHE A 12 10.93 2.66 6.14
C PHE A 12 9.67 1.87 5.79
N GLY A 13 9.79 0.55 5.69
CA GLY A 13 8.65 -0.35 5.48
C GLY A 13 8.02 -0.73 6.81
N LEU A 14 6.69 -0.79 6.85
CA LEU A 14 5.88 -1.20 7.98
C LEU A 14 4.86 -2.23 7.48
N ASP A 15 4.98 -3.46 7.97
CA ASP A 15 4.04 -4.53 7.69
C ASP A 15 3.23 -4.83 8.96
N ILE A 16 1.91 -4.76 8.86
CA ILE A 16 0.99 -4.93 9.98
C ILE A 16 -0.06 -5.96 9.60
N ASN A 17 -0.28 -6.91 10.49
CA ASN A 17 -1.41 -7.82 10.48
C ASN A 17 -1.99 -7.97 11.89
N ASP A 18 -3.03 -8.77 12.07
CA ASP A 18 -3.73 -8.94 13.35
C ASP A 18 -2.82 -9.40 14.50
N LEU A 19 -1.72 -10.11 14.19
CA LEU A 19 -0.88 -10.76 15.18
C LEU A 19 0.50 -10.13 15.36
N SER A 20 0.98 -9.39 14.34
CA SER A 20 2.34 -8.87 14.34
C SER A 20 2.50 -7.59 13.55
N LEU A 21 3.51 -6.83 13.96
CA LEU A 21 3.98 -5.64 13.28
C LEU A 21 5.48 -5.81 13.01
N LYS A 22 5.89 -5.55 11.76
CA LYS A 22 7.30 -5.64 11.34
C LYS A 22 7.75 -4.32 10.76
N ILE A 23 8.92 -3.88 11.17
CA ILE A 23 9.59 -2.69 10.63
C ILE A 23 10.84 -3.13 9.89
N VAL A 24 11.03 -2.59 8.68
CA VAL A 24 12.21 -2.86 7.87
C VAL A 24 12.71 -1.56 7.22
N LYS A 25 14.00 -1.27 7.33
CA LYS A 25 14.63 -0.23 6.54
C LYS A 25 15.71 -0.81 5.64
N LEU A 26 15.55 -0.57 4.33
CA LEU A 26 16.50 -0.96 3.30
C LEU A 26 17.29 0.26 2.83
N LYS A 27 18.56 0.06 2.51
CA LYS A 27 19.39 1.05 1.84
C LYS A 27 19.84 0.53 0.48
N LYS A 28 19.60 1.31 -0.57
CA LYS A 28 20.08 1.00 -1.93
C LYS A 28 21.61 1.05 -1.98
N ARG A 29 22.21 0.02 -2.56
CA ARG A 29 23.63 -0.08 -2.85
C ARG A 29 23.82 -0.36 -4.34
N ARG A 30 25.09 -0.32 -4.82
CA ARG A 30 25.41 -0.52 -6.25
C ARG A 30 24.89 -1.85 -6.81
N ARG A 31 24.82 -2.90 -6.01
CA ARG A 31 24.41 -4.26 -6.41
C ARG A 31 23.14 -4.76 -5.72
N GLY A 32 22.22 -3.86 -5.30
CA GLY A 32 20.96 -4.27 -4.66
C GLY A 32 20.62 -3.46 -3.42
N PHE A 33 19.95 -4.11 -2.47
CA PHE A 33 19.52 -3.51 -1.22
C PHE A 33 20.19 -4.20 -0.04
N VAL A 34 20.47 -3.44 1.01
CA VAL A 34 21.02 -3.92 2.27
C VAL A 34 20.04 -3.57 3.38
N LEU A 35 19.70 -4.55 4.21
CA LEU A 35 18.93 -4.35 5.43
C LEU A 35 19.77 -3.52 6.40
N THR A 36 19.22 -2.39 6.85
CA THR A 36 19.91 -1.49 7.77
C THR A 36 19.27 -1.44 9.15
N SER A 37 17.97 -1.66 9.22
CA SER A 37 17.22 -1.66 10.47
C SER A 37 16.02 -2.58 10.35
N PHE A 38 15.69 -3.28 11.43
CA PHE A 38 14.50 -4.14 11.48
C PHE A 38 14.01 -4.28 12.92
N ASN A 39 12.74 -4.60 13.07
CA ASN A 39 12.13 -5.01 14.34
C ASN A 39 10.84 -5.78 14.06
N GLU A 40 10.46 -6.63 14.99
CA GLU A 40 9.17 -7.31 15.01
C GLU A 40 8.55 -7.20 16.40
N LYS A 41 7.26 -6.91 16.46
CA LYS A 41 6.45 -6.88 17.68
C LYS A 41 5.19 -7.69 17.50
N LYS A 42 4.82 -8.44 18.53
CA LYS A 42 3.50 -9.08 18.58
C LYS A 42 2.43 -8.03 18.88
N ILE A 43 1.27 -8.18 18.24
CA ILE A 43 0.06 -7.43 18.51
C ILE A 43 -0.84 -8.33 19.36
N ALA A 44 -1.30 -7.82 20.48
CA ALA A 44 -2.22 -8.57 21.36
C ALA A 44 -3.60 -8.68 20.70
N SER A 45 -4.29 -9.77 20.94
CA SER A 45 -5.68 -9.96 20.50
C SER A 45 -6.57 -8.81 20.96
N GLY A 46 -7.53 -8.41 20.11
CA GLY A 46 -8.44 -7.31 20.39
C GLY A 46 -7.92 -5.92 19.98
N ILE A 47 -6.69 -5.80 19.45
CA ILE A 47 -6.15 -4.54 18.93
C ILE A 47 -6.49 -4.39 17.45
N ILE A 48 -6.25 -5.44 16.66
CA ILE A 48 -6.70 -5.58 15.28
C ILE A 48 -7.43 -6.91 15.18
N GLU A 49 -8.58 -6.94 14.53
CA GLU A 49 -9.38 -8.13 14.29
C GLU A 49 -9.91 -8.10 12.86
N ASP A 50 -9.61 -9.15 12.10
CA ASP A 50 -9.94 -9.24 10.67
C ASP A 50 -9.53 -7.97 9.90
N GLY A 51 -8.31 -7.48 10.11
CA GLY A 51 -7.79 -6.27 9.46
C GLY A 51 -8.44 -4.95 9.92
N VAL A 52 -9.34 -4.96 10.89
CA VAL A 52 -9.99 -3.76 11.44
C VAL A 52 -9.34 -3.36 12.76
N ILE A 53 -8.84 -2.14 12.84
CA ILE A 53 -8.28 -1.60 14.09
C ILE A 53 -9.43 -1.40 15.10
N LYS A 54 -9.34 -2.09 16.26
CA LYS A 54 -10.30 -1.97 17.38
C LYS A 54 -9.78 -1.03 18.46
N ASN A 55 -8.45 -0.88 18.58
CA ASN A 55 -7.84 -0.03 19.58
C ASN A 55 -6.65 0.74 18.99
N GLU A 56 -6.92 1.92 18.44
CA GLU A 56 -5.91 2.79 17.81
C GLU A 56 -4.81 3.20 18.79
N LEU A 57 -5.17 3.59 20.03
CA LEU A 57 -4.18 4.02 21.03
C LEU A 57 -3.19 2.90 21.38
N ALA A 58 -3.66 1.67 21.48
CA ALA A 58 -2.78 0.53 21.74
C ALA A 58 -1.86 0.26 20.53
N LEU A 59 -2.40 0.33 19.31
CA LEU A 59 -1.62 0.13 18.09
C LEU A 59 -0.54 1.20 17.94
N VAL A 60 -0.86 2.47 18.14
CA VAL A 60 0.11 3.59 18.11
C VAL A 60 1.26 3.34 19.09
N LYS A 61 0.96 2.87 20.33
CA LYS A 61 2.01 2.56 21.31
C LYS A 61 2.92 1.43 20.83
N ILE A 62 2.36 0.41 20.18
CA ILE A 62 3.14 -0.72 19.64
C ILE A 62 4.02 -0.23 18.49
N ILE A 63 3.48 0.55 17.54
CA ILE A 63 4.23 1.12 16.42
C ILE A 63 5.41 1.94 16.94
N LYS A 64 5.16 2.85 17.88
CA LYS A 64 6.19 3.69 18.48
C LYS A 64 7.25 2.88 19.20
N SER A 65 6.84 1.91 20.02
CA SER A 65 7.76 0.99 20.69
C SER A 65 8.63 0.18 19.71
N ALA A 66 8.03 -0.27 18.59
CA ALA A 66 8.76 -0.99 17.56
C ALA A 66 9.76 -0.10 16.83
N TYR A 67 9.37 1.13 16.52
CA TYR A 67 10.22 2.14 15.87
C TYR A 67 11.42 2.52 16.74
N ASP A 68 11.21 2.76 18.03
CA ASP A 68 12.26 3.16 18.95
C ASP A 68 13.25 2.03 19.26
N ALA A 69 12.80 0.77 19.18
CA ALA A 69 13.57 -0.42 19.53
C ALA A 69 14.10 -1.19 18.29
N VAL A 70 14.29 -0.52 17.15
CA VAL A 70 14.85 -1.18 15.95
C VAL A 70 16.26 -1.67 16.18
N GLU A 71 16.53 -2.88 15.71
CA GLU A 71 17.89 -3.41 15.61
C GLU A 71 18.62 -2.82 14.41
N GLY A 72 19.95 -2.65 14.52
CA GLY A 72 20.78 -2.07 13.48
C GLY A 72 20.90 -0.56 13.58
N LYS A 73 20.70 0.17 12.47
CA LYS A 73 20.85 1.62 12.45
C LYS A 73 19.55 2.31 12.87
N LYS A 74 19.65 3.33 13.71
CA LYS A 74 18.49 4.14 14.09
C LYS A 74 17.78 4.73 12.86
N ILE A 75 16.46 4.56 12.79
CA ILE A 75 15.62 5.18 11.77
C ILE A 75 15.47 6.68 12.12
N LYS A 76 15.68 7.54 11.11
CA LYS A 76 15.64 9.00 11.27
C LYS A 76 14.56 9.67 10.43
N THR A 77 13.83 8.89 9.64
CA THR A 77 12.79 9.40 8.75
C THR A 77 11.41 9.20 9.36
N ASN A 78 10.52 10.15 9.10
CA ASN A 78 9.09 10.04 9.45
C ASN A 78 8.24 9.48 8.30
N TYR A 79 8.86 9.20 7.14
CA TYR A 79 8.13 8.62 6.00
C TYR A 79 8.05 7.11 6.15
N VAL A 80 6.84 6.57 5.99
CA VAL A 80 6.55 5.15 6.07
C VAL A 80 5.90 4.67 4.77
N THR A 81 6.23 3.44 4.37
CA THR A 81 5.48 2.67 3.37
C THR A 81 4.87 1.50 4.12
N ALA A 82 3.56 1.53 4.30
CA ALA A 82 2.85 0.51 5.06
C ALA A 82 2.06 -0.43 4.16
N SER A 83 1.98 -1.72 4.55
CA SER A 83 0.99 -2.64 4.02
C SER A 83 -0.38 -2.37 4.65
N LEU A 84 -1.45 -2.63 3.89
CA LEU A 84 -2.83 -2.59 4.36
C LEU A 84 -3.42 -4.01 4.28
N PRO A 85 -4.47 -4.32 5.07
CA PRO A 85 -5.05 -5.65 5.10
C PRO A 85 -5.76 -5.98 3.78
N GLU A 86 -5.21 -6.94 3.02
CA GLU A 86 -5.71 -7.34 1.70
C GLU A 86 -7.15 -7.85 1.78
N GLU A 87 -7.53 -8.54 2.86
CA GLU A 87 -8.88 -9.08 3.09
C GLU A 87 -9.98 -8.01 3.15
N LYS A 88 -9.61 -6.73 3.29
CA LYS A 88 -10.55 -5.59 3.24
C LYS A 88 -10.55 -4.88 1.90
N SER A 89 -9.76 -5.34 0.95
CA SER A 89 -9.70 -4.76 -0.39
C SER A 89 -10.54 -5.54 -1.40
N PHE A 90 -10.99 -4.84 -2.43
CA PHE A 90 -11.56 -5.41 -3.63
C PHE A 90 -10.51 -5.35 -4.73
N LEU A 91 -10.12 -6.52 -5.22
CA LEU A 91 -9.20 -6.66 -6.34
C LEU A 91 -9.94 -7.27 -7.52
N GLN A 92 -9.90 -6.63 -8.66
CA GLN A 92 -10.53 -7.11 -9.88
C GLN A 92 -9.66 -6.77 -11.10
N VAL A 93 -9.51 -7.74 -12.00
CA VAL A 93 -8.96 -7.46 -13.33
C VAL A 93 -10.12 -7.20 -14.29
N ILE A 94 -10.07 -6.04 -14.92
CA ILE A 94 -11.07 -5.62 -15.93
C ILE A 94 -10.40 -5.46 -17.29
N GLN A 95 -11.19 -5.61 -18.36
CA GLN A 95 -10.73 -5.35 -19.72
C GLN A 95 -11.23 -3.97 -20.15
N MET A 96 -10.33 -3.15 -20.66
CA MET A 96 -10.65 -1.80 -21.16
C MET A 96 -10.10 -1.63 -22.58
N PRO A 97 -10.72 -0.82 -23.42
CA PRO A 97 -10.17 -0.44 -24.71
C PRO A 97 -8.79 0.20 -24.54
N LYS A 98 -7.92 0.04 -25.53
CA LYS A 98 -6.61 0.69 -25.52
C LYS A 98 -6.77 2.22 -25.57
N MET A 99 -6.26 2.89 -24.57
CA MET A 99 -6.34 4.33 -24.40
C MET A 99 -5.10 4.87 -23.68
N SER A 100 -4.92 6.18 -23.66
CA SER A 100 -3.83 6.85 -22.95
C SER A 100 -3.96 6.71 -21.44
N LYS A 101 -2.89 7.02 -20.72
CA LYS A 101 -2.91 7.01 -19.25
C LYS A 101 -3.89 8.03 -18.69
N GLU A 102 -3.97 9.18 -19.34
CA GLU A 102 -4.87 10.27 -18.96
C GLU A 102 -6.35 9.87 -19.13
N GLU A 103 -6.67 9.17 -20.21
CA GLU A 103 -8.00 8.61 -20.46
C GLU A 103 -8.35 7.51 -19.44
N LEU A 104 -7.38 6.62 -19.12
CA LEU A 104 -7.57 5.60 -18.09
C LEU A 104 -7.87 6.21 -16.72
N MET A 105 -7.20 7.29 -16.34
CA MET A 105 -7.47 7.97 -15.06
C MET A 105 -8.90 8.46 -14.92
N LEU A 106 -9.58 8.75 -16.04
CA LEU A 106 -10.97 9.17 -16.06
C LEU A 106 -11.94 7.98 -16.23
N ALA A 107 -11.59 7.01 -17.05
CA ALA A 107 -12.48 5.90 -17.40
C ALA A 107 -12.51 4.79 -16.34
N VAL A 108 -11.35 4.48 -15.70
CA VAL A 108 -11.27 3.41 -14.70
C VAL A 108 -12.21 3.62 -13.52
N PRO A 109 -12.33 4.81 -12.91
CA PRO A 109 -13.27 5.01 -11.81
C PRO A 109 -14.73 4.74 -12.19
N LEU A 110 -15.14 5.12 -13.40
CA LEU A 110 -16.49 4.91 -13.91
C LEU A 110 -16.77 3.42 -14.16
N GLU A 111 -15.80 2.72 -14.75
CA GLU A 111 -15.95 1.30 -15.01
C GLU A 111 -15.89 0.48 -13.71
N ALA A 112 -15.08 0.90 -12.73
CA ALA A 112 -14.94 0.25 -11.45
C ALA A 112 -16.25 0.20 -10.65
N GLU A 113 -17.17 1.15 -10.84
CA GLU A 113 -18.49 1.15 -10.18
C GLU A 113 -19.31 -0.10 -10.49
N ASN A 114 -19.07 -0.74 -11.64
CA ASN A 114 -19.76 -1.96 -12.02
C ASN A 114 -19.29 -3.22 -11.24
N TYR A 115 -18.13 -3.15 -10.61
CA TYR A 115 -17.47 -4.30 -9.96
C TYR A 115 -17.33 -4.14 -8.46
N ILE A 116 -17.24 -2.91 -7.95
CA ILE A 116 -17.04 -2.64 -6.53
C ILE A 116 -18.42 -2.58 -5.85
N PRO A 117 -18.66 -3.41 -4.81
CA PRO A 117 -19.97 -3.48 -4.13
C PRO A 117 -20.18 -2.32 -3.13
N MET A 118 -19.55 -1.18 -3.36
CA MET A 118 -19.61 0.02 -2.51
C MET A 118 -19.58 1.27 -3.40
N PRO A 119 -20.17 2.38 -2.94
CA PRO A 119 -20.07 3.66 -3.63
C PRO A 119 -18.60 4.08 -3.80
N ILE A 120 -18.24 4.57 -5.00
CA ILE A 120 -16.85 4.92 -5.33
C ILE A 120 -16.28 6.03 -4.43
N ASN A 121 -17.13 6.92 -3.92
CA ASN A 121 -16.76 7.98 -2.99
C ASN A 121 -16.42 7.45 -1.56
N GLU A 122 -16.78 6.21 -1.24
CA GLU A 122 -16.49 5.57 0.04
C GLU A 122 -15.22 4.70 0.02
N VAL A 123 -14.56 4.60 -1.15
CA VAL A 123 -13.31 3.84 -1.30
C VAL A 123 -12.16 4.73 -1.74
N TYR A 124 -10.94 4.29 -1.45
CA TYR A 124 -9.73 4.67 -2.18
C TYR A 124 -9.58 3.68 -3.33
N LEU A 125 -9.48 4.19 -4.54
CA LEU A 125 -9.29 3.41 -5.75
C LEU A 125 -7.92 3.70 -6.36
N ASP A 126 -7.21 2.66 -6.73
CA ASP A 126 -6.00 2.73 -7.56
C ASP A 126 -6.06 1.66 -8.64
N PHE A 127 -5.25 1.80 -9.67
CA PHE A 127 -5.21 0.82 -10.76
C PHE A 127 -3.83 0.67 -11.40
N GLN A 128 -3.60 -0.49 -11.97
CA GLN A 128 -2.39 -0.80 -12.72
C GLN A 128 -2.71 -1.54 -14.01
N VAL A 129 -2.14 -1.10 -15.13
CA VAL A 129 -2.18 -1.85 -16.38
C VAL A 129 -1.22 -3.04 -16.26
N ILE A 130 -1.75 -4.26 -16.43
CA ILE A 130 -1.03 -5.53 -16.26
C ILE A 130 -0.90 -6.33 -17.55
N SER A 131 -1.45 -5.84 -18.68
CA SER A 131 -1.41 -6.54 -19.96
C SER A 131 0.02 -6.87 -20.37
N PRO A 132 0.33 -8.11 -20.75
CA PRO A 132 1.62 -8.46 -21.30
C PRO A 132 1.81 -7.75 -22.65
N ILE A 133 2.88 -7.01 -22.79
CA ILE A 133 3.21 -6.17 -23.97
C ILE A 133 3.39 -7.01 -25.27
N LYS A 134 3.33 -8.35 -25.23
CA LYS A 134 3.82 -9.22 -26.29
C LYS A 134 2.79 -10.17 -26.92
N ASP A 135 1.55 -10.24 -26.48
CA ASP A 135 0.56 -11.13 -27.09
C ASP A 135 -0.18 -10.42 -28.22
N LYS A 136 -0.07 -10.97 -29.43
CA LYS A 136 -0.69 -10.43 -30.66
C LYS A 136 -2.22 -10.43 -30.63
N ASP A 137 -2.83 -11.23 -29.75
CA ASP A 137 -4.29 -11.35 -29.61
C ASP A 137 -4.93 -10.23 -28.78
N TYR A 138 -4.13 -9.42 -28.04
CA TYR A 138 -4.57 -8.28 -27.24
C TYR A 138 -4.42 -6.92 -27.97
N LEU A 139 -4.57 -6.92 -29.29
CA LEU A 139 -4.29 -5.73 -30.12
C LEU A 139 -5.16 -4.50 -29.78
N ASN A 140 -6.33 -4.71 -29.14
CA ASN A 140 -7.29 -3.62 -28.88
C ASN A 140 -7.71 -3.43 -27.41
N ASN A 141 -7.36 -4.33 -26.49
CA ASN A 141 -7.77 -4.26 -25.09
C ASN A 141 -6.58 -4.22 -24.14
N LEU A 142 -6.75 -3.54 -23.02
CA LEU A 142 -5.84 -3.52 -21.88
C LEU A 142 -6.45 -4.33 -20.74
N GLU A 143 -5.64 -5.11 -20.04
CA GLU A 143 -6.00 -5.66 -18.75
C GLU A 143 -5.57 -4.67 -17.67
N VAL A 144 -6.51 -4.25 -16.85
CA VAL A 144 -6.33 -3.29 -15.78
C VAL A 144 -6.70 -3.96 -14.47
N LEU A 145 -5.73 -4.09 -13.58
CA LEU A 145 -5.98 -4.46 -12.19
C LEU A 145 -6.49 -3.22 -11.47
N ILE A 146 -7.69 -3.30 -10.93
CA ILE A 146 -8.24 -2.31 -10.01
C ILE A 146 -8.13 -2.82 -8.57
N VAL A 147 -7.80 -1.91 -7.68
CA VAL A 147 -7.75 -2.16 -6.23
C VAL A 147 -8.57 -1.08 -5.56
N ALA A 148 -9.58 -1.49 -4.80
CA ALA A 148 -10.38 -0.56 -4.03
C ALA A 148 -10.39 -0.98 -2.56
N MET A 149 -10.25 -0.01 -1.65
CA MET A 149 -10.27 -0.24 -0.21
C MET A 149 -11.18 0.80 0.47
N PRO A 150 -12.05 0.36 1.41
CA PRO A 150 -12.93 1.29 2.13
C PRO A 150 -12.12 2.40 2.82
N ARG A 151 -12.53 3.66 2.62
CA ARG A 151 -11.86 4.83 3.24
C ARG A 151 -11.75 4.69 4.74
N LYS A 152 -12.82 4.22 5.40
CA LYS A 152 -12.83 4.00 6.85
C LYS A 152 -11.68 3.10 7.33
N ILE A 153 -11.32 2.08 6.56
CA ILE A 153 -10.19 1.19 6.91
C ILE A 153 -8.88 1.95 6.72
N VAL A 154 -8.65 2.50 5.53
CA VAL A 154 -7.39 3.22 5.22
C VAL A 154 -7.15 4.37 6.20
N ASP A 155 -8.18 5.19 6.45
CA ASP A 155 -8.08 6.36 7.34
C ASP A 155 -7.74 5.96 8.78
N SER A 156 -8.28 4.83 9.28
CA SER A 156 -7.92 4.33 10.62
C SER A 156 -6.46 3.88 10.71
N TYR A 157 -5.89 3.32 9.64
CA TYR A 157 -4.45 3.01 9.60
C TYR A 157 -3.60 4.28 9.49
N ILE A 158 -3.99 5.22 8.64
CA ILE A 158 -3.28 6.51 8.49
C ILE A 158 -3.26 7.27 9.81
N SER A 159 -4.33 7.25 10.61
CA SER A 159 -4.39 7.92 11.91
C SER A 159 -3.42 7.33 12.94
N CYS A 160 -2.95 6.10 12.73
CA CYS A 160 -2.00 5.43 13.62
C CYS A 160 -0.53 5.67 13.23
N PHE A 161 -0.24 6.22 12.03
CA PHE A 161 1.12 6.42 11.51
C PHE A 161 1.62 7.84 11.77
#